data_2f0d78b37ac18c07ab8cda8df2390bc4
#
_entry.id   2f0d78b37ac18c07ab8cda8df2390bc4
#
_cell.length_a   1.000
_cell.length_b   1.000
_cell.length_c   1.000
_cell.angle_alpha   90.00
_cell.angle_beta   90.00
_cell.angle_gamma   90.00
#
_symmetry.space_group_name_H-M   'P 1'
#
loop_
_entity.id
_entity.type
_entity.pdbx_description
1 polymer ?
#
loop_
_entity_poly.entity_id
_entity_poly.type
_entity_poly.pdbx_seq_one_letter_code
_entity_poly.pdbx_strand_id
1 'polypeptide(L)'
;MFSSPFPEFISFFCEHLSSSPDFQLHPEEENISTSFGSSKRSAEFSLGRYCAHRALSKFKLESVPILRNTESREPYWPKLIRGSITHSEGFAAAAVGFTKDGSGIGIDLESLARGVAFNIRR
;
A
#
# COMPACT_ATOMS: atom_id res chain seq x y z
N MET A 1 0.40 19.56 -7.21
CA MET A 1 1.10 18.45 -6.52
C MET A 1 0.58 18.27 -5.11
N PHE A 2 0.37 17.04 -4.72
CA PHE A 2 -0.15 16.73 -3.39
C PHE A 2 0.99 16.70 -2.37
N SER A 3 0.85 17.49 -1.31
CA SER A 3 1.83 17.53 -0.24
C SER A 3 1.37 16.67 0.92
N SER A 4 2.24 15.84 1.45
CA SER A 4 1.89 14.95 2.55
C SER A 4 1.62 15.74 3.83
N PRO A 5 0.47 15.54 4.47
CA PRO A 5 0.23 16.13 5.78
C PRO A 5 0.89 15.35 6.92
N PHE A 6 1.54 14.23 6.61
CA PHE A 6 2.08 13.33 7.61
C PHE A 6 3.55 13.62 7.87
N PRO A 7 4.08 13.19 9.02
CA PRO A 7 5.51 13.34 9.30
C PRO A 7 6.37 12.69 8.21
N GLU A 8 7.57 13.18 8.05
CA GLU A 8 8.48 12.69 7.00
C GLU A 8 8.86 11.21 7.14
N PHE A 9 8.74 10.66 8.32
CA PHE A 9 9.03 9.23 8.51
C PHE A 9 7.89 8.34 8.02
N ILE A 10 6.79 8.94 7.54
CA ILE A 10 5.67 8.20 6.95
C ILE A 10 5.57 8.56 5.48
N SER A 11 5.49 7.55 4.65
CA SER A 11 5.26 7.71 3.22
C SER A 11 3.88 7.16 2.87
N PHE A 12 3.16 7.85 1.99
CA PHE A 12 1.90 7.31 1.52
C PHE A 12 1.71 7.57 0.03
N PHE A 13 0.85 6.76 -0.58
CA PHE A 13 0.50 6.93 -1.97
C PHE A 13 -0.93 6.43 -2.18
N CYS A 14 -1.68 7.14 -2.99
CA CYS A 14 -3.06 6.79 -3.29
C CYS A 14 -3.30 6.88 -4.79
N GLU A 15 -4.10 5.97 -5.34
CA GLU A 15 -4.36 5.94 -6.77
C GLU A 15 -5.75 5.39 -7.03
N HIS A 16 -6.37 5.84 -8.12
CA HIS A 16 -7.65 5.32 -8.56
C HIS A 16 -7.42 4.26 -9.64
N LEU A 17 -8.24 3.23 -9.63
CA LEU A 17 -8.08 2.11 -10.55
C LEU A 17 -8.15 2.57 -12.02
N SER A 18 -9.04 3.50 -12.33
CA SER A 18 -9.24 3.96 -13.71
C SER A 18 -8.09 4.82 -14.23
N SER A 19 -7.31 5.42 -13.34
CA SER A 19 -6.18 6.26 -13.73
C SER A 19 -4.83 5.62 -13.44
N SER A 20 -4.85 4.37 -13.01
CA SER A 20 -3.63 3.64 -12.70
C SER A 20 -2.80 3.43 -13.97
N PRO A 21 -1.51 3.76 -13.95
CA PRO A 21 -0.66 3.50 -15.11
C PRO A 21 -0.36 2.02 -15.24
N ASP A 22 0.20 1.64 -16.37
CA ASP A 22 0.72 0.31 -16.51
C ASP A 22 1.84 0.08 -15.51
N PHE A 23 1.74 -0.97 -14.74
CA PHE A 23 2.76 -1.34 -13.80
C PHE A 23 2.86 -2.85 -13.76
N GLN A 24 4.01 -3.32 -13.31
CA GLN A 24 4.26 -4.76 -13.26
C GLN A 24 4.51 -5.17 -11.82
N LEU A 25 3.73 -6.11 -11.35
CA LEU A 25 3.94 -6.70 -10.04
C LEU A 25 5.16 -7.62 -10.06
N HIS A 26 5.76 -7.85 -8.91
CA HIS A 26 6.78 -8.88 -8.80
C HIS A 26 6.13 -10.25 -9.06
N PRO A 27 6.89 -11.22 -9.57
CA PRO A 27 6.30 -12.53 -9.87
C PRO A 27 5.58 -13.16 -8.68
N GLU A 28 6.11 -13.01 -7.49
CA GLU A 28 5.49 -13.56 -6.29
C GLU A 28 4.15 -12.87 -5.98
N GLU A 29 4.07 -11.56 -6.24
CA GLU A 29 2.82 -10.82 -6.05
C GLU A 29 1.82 -11.19 -7.12
N GLU A 30 2.29 -11.39 -8.35
CA GLU A 30 1.43 -11.81 -9.45
C GLU A 30 0.78 -13.16 -9.15
N ASN A 31 1.53 -14.07 -8.57
CA ASN A 31 1.00 -15.36 -8.17
C ASN A 31 -0.13 -15.22 -7.15
N ILE A 32 -0.01 -14.30 -6.22
CA ILE A 32 -1.07 -14.04 -5.26
C ILE A 32 -2.29 -13.45 -5.98
N SER A 33 -2.04 -12.48 -6.85
CA SER A 33 -3.11 -11.80 -7.58
C SER A 33 -3.94 -12.79 -8.39
N THR A 34 -3.29 -13.72 -9.09
CA THR A 34 -3.97 -14.69 -9.94
C THR A 34 -4.69 -15.77 -9.13
N SER A 35 -4.42 -15.88 -7.83
CA SER A 35 -5.09 -16.85 -6.98
C SER A 35 -6.50 -16.43 -6.57
N PHE A 36 -6.86 -15.18 -6.74
CA PHE A 36 -8.19 -14.70 -6.36
C PHE A 36 -9.24 -15.20 -7.35
N GLY A 37 -10.41 -15.50 -6.83
CA GLY A 37 -11.50 -16.03 -7.65
C GLY A 37 -12.30 -14.97 -8.39
N SER A 38 -11.98 -13.70 -8.22
CA SER A 38 -12.70 -12.63 -8.89
C SER A 38 -11.73 -11.60 -9.45
N SER A 39 -12.04 -11.09 -10.62
CA SER A 39 -11.21 -10.05 -11.25
C SER A 39 -11.22 -8.75 -10.46
N LYS A 40 -12.31 -8.46 -9.76
CA LYS A 40 -12.38 -7.28 -8.91
C LYS A 40 -11.37 -7.37 -7.77
N ARG A 41 -11.31 -8.50 -7.09
CA ARG A 41 -10.37 -8.69 -5.98
C ARG A 41 -8.92 -8.71 -6.47
N SER A 42 -8.69 -9.31 -7.63
CA SER A 42 -7.36 -9.31 -8.23
C SER A 42 -6.91 -7.89 -8.57
N ALA A 43 -7.81 -7.08 -9.14
CA ALA A 43 -7.49 -5.69 -9.48
C ALA A 43 -7.24 -4.86 -8.24
N GLU A 44 -8.03 -5.03 -7.18
CA GLU A 44 -7.83 -4.32 -5.93
C GLU A 44 -6.49 -4.67 -5.29
N PHE A 45 -6.16 -5.97 -5.29
CA PHE A 45 -4.88 -6.41 -4.75
C PHE A 45 -3.73 -5.78 -5.54
N SER A 46 -3.80 -5.81 -6.86
CA SER A 46 -2.75 -5.27 -7.71
C SER A 46 -2.56 -3.78 -7.51
N LEU A 47 -3.67 -3.03 -7.45
CA LEU A 47 -3.60 -1.60 -7.21
C LEU A 47 -3.03 -1.29 -5.84
N GLY A 48 -3.43 -2.04 -4.82
CA GLY A 48 -2.89 -1.85 -3.47
C GLY A 48 -1.40 -2.10 -3.41
N ARG A 49 -0.92 -3.14 -4.09
CA ARG A 49 0.52 -3.42 -4.15
C ARG A 49 1.27 -2.34 -4.91
N TYR A 50 0.68 -1.83 -5.99
CA TYR A 50 1.26 -0.70 -6.71
C TYR A 50 1.42 0.51 -5.79
N CYS A 51 0.36 0.84 -5.05
CA CYS A 51 0.43 1.96 -4.10
C CYS A 51 1.50 1.73 -3.03
N ALA A 52 1.62 0.50 -2.54
CA ALA A 52 2.62 0.17 -1.53
C ALA A 52 4.04 0.33 -2.08
N HIS A 53 4.28 -0.13 -3.31
CA HIS A 53 5.60 0.05 -3.92
C HIS A 53 5.93 1.52 -4.13
N ARG A 54 4.94 2.31 -4.55
CA ARG A 54 5.14 3.75 -4.70
C ARG A 54 5.44 4.41 -3.35
N ALA A 55 4.73 4.03 -2.30
CA ALA A 55 5.02 4.56 -0.97
C ALA A 55 6.42 4.16 -0.49
N LEU A 56 6.81 2.91 -0.75
CA LEU A 56 8.14 2.42 -0.37
C LEU A 56 9.26 3.09 -1.15
N SER A 57 8.98 3.68 -2.30
CA SER A 57 10.00 4.33 -3.12
C SER A 57 10.68 5.48 -2.39
N LYS A 58 9.97 6.12 -1.45
CA LYS A 58 10.56 7.17 -0.61
C LYS A 58 11.76 6.65 0.17
N PHE A 59 11.76 5.37 0.52
CA PHE A 59 12.81 4.74 1.30
C PHE A 59 13.72 3.86 0.44
N LYS A 60 13.56 3.92 -0.88
CA LYS A 60 14.33 3.12 -1.85
C LYS A 60 14.11 1.62 -1.67
N LEU A 61 12.90 1.25 -1.30
CA LEU A 61 12.50 -0.15 -1.09
C LEU A 61 11.43 -0.62 -2.08
N GLU A 62 11.25 0.10 -3.18
CA GLU A 62 10.19 -0.20 -4.13
C GLU A 62 10.39 -1.53 -4.86
N SER A 63 11.62 -2.04 -4.87
CA SER A 63 11.91 -3.29 -5.58
C SER A 63 11.71 -4.54 -4.72
N VAL A 64 11.36 -4.38 -3.44
CA VAL A 64 11.16 -5.52 -2.55
C VAL A 64 9.72 -6.01 -2.71
N PRO A 65 9.49 -7.30 -3.03
CA PRO A 65 8.11 -7.78 -3.14
C PRO A 65 7.40 -7.76 -1.78
N ILE A 66 6.11 -7.45 -1.82
CA ILE A 66 5.28 -7.42 -0.62
C ILE A 66 4.32 -8.59 -0.70
N LEU A 67 4.66 -9.65 -0.01
CA LEU A 67 3.88 -10.87 -0.03
C LEU A 67 2.71 -10.77 0.95
N ARG A 68 2.03 -11.85 1.16
CA ARG A 68 0.88 -11.91 2.05
C ARG A 68 1.11 -13.02 3.08
N ASN A 69 0.87 -12.69 4.34
CA ASN A 69 0.90 -13.68 5.39
C ASN A 69 -0.25 -14.67 5.15
N THR A 70 0.05 -15.96 5.10
CA THR A 70 -0.96 -16.96 4.76
C THR A 70 -2.01 -17.15 5.85
N GLU A 71 -1.69 -16.83 7.08
CA GLU A 71 -2.63 -16.98 8.21
C GLU A 71 -3.45 -15.72 8.42
N SER A 72 -2.78 -14.58 8.60
CA SER A 72 -3.48 -13.34 8.91
C SER A 72 -3.98 -12.59 7.66
N ARG A 73 -3.44 -12.93 6.49
CA ARG A 73 -3.73 -12.28 5.22
C ARG A 73 -3.21 -10.85 5.13
N GLU A 74 -2.44 -10.43 6.11
CA GLU A 74 -1.85 -9.10 6.10
C GLU A 74 -0.64 -9.05 5.19
N PRO A 75 -0.28 -7.86 4.66
CA PRO A 75 0.94 -7.73 3.88
C PRO A 75 2.17 -8.08 4.71
N TYR A 76 3.14 -8.69 4.05
CA TYR A 76 4.41 -9.04 4.65
C TYR A 76 5.42 -7.96 4.28
N TRP A 77 5.56 -6.96 5.13
CA TRP A 77 6.39 -5.80 4.85
C TRP A 77 7.88 -6.14 4.95
N PRO A 78 8.73 -5.39 4.24
CA PRO A 78 10.18 -5.53 4.41
C PRO A 78 10.58 -5.33 5.87
N LYS A 79 11.72 -5.88 6.24
CA LYS A 79 12.24 -5.78 7.60
C LYS A 79 12.30 -4.32 8.03
N LEU A 80 11.87 -4.04 9.26
CA LEU A 80 11.84 -2.71 9.87
C LEU A 80 10.81 -1.76 9.26
N ILE A 81 9.95 -2.27 8.38
CA ILE A 81 8.85 -1.47 7.81
C ILE A 81 7.54 -1.92 8.41
N ARG A 82 6.70 -0.96 8.72
CA ARG A 82 5.30 -1.19 9.03
C ARG A 82 4.49 -0.48 7.96
N GLY A 83 3.34 -1.05 7.63
CA GLY A 83 2.53 -0.43 6.62
C GLY A 83 1.09 -0.88 6.68
N SER A 84 0.28 -0.24 5.88
CA SER A 84 -1.12 -0.57 5.71
C SER A 84 -1.54 -0.26 4.29
N ILE A 85 -2.40 -1.12 3.74
CA ILE A 85 -2.99 -0.93 2.42
C ILE A 85 -4.50 -0.95 2.60
N THR A 86 -5.20 -0.02 1.99
CA THR A 86 -6.64 0.02 2.04
C THR A 86 -7.23 0.23 0.65
N HIS A 87 -8.47 -0.21 0.46
CA HIS A 87 -9.21 -0.07 -0.78
C HIS A 87 -10.58 0.51 -0.49
N SER A 88 -11.07 1.36 -1.37
CA SER A 88 -12.40 1.91 -1.21
C SER A 88 -12.88 2.45 -2.55
N GLU A 89 -13.95 1.87 -3.09
CA GLU A 89 -14.64 2.38 -4.29
C GLU A 89 -13.71 2.69 -5.46
N GLY A 90 -12.82 1.76 -5.77
CA GLY A 90 -11.90 1.92 -6.90
C GLY A 90 -10.62 2.66 -6.57
N PHE A 91 -10.48 3.14 -5.34
CA PHE A 91 -9.23 3.71 -4.86
C PHE A 91 -8.45 2.71 -4.03
N ALA A 92 -7.16 2.84 -4.04
CA ALA A 92 -6.30 2.15 -3.08
C ALA A 92 -5.34 3.17 -2.49
N ALA A 93 -4.93 2.94 -1.27
CA ALA A 93 -3.94 3.79 -0.62
C ALA A 93 -3.03 2.92 0.23
N ALA A 94 -1.78 3.33 0.35
CA ALA A 94 -0.81 2.66 1.20
C ALA A 94 -0.06 3.69 2.02
N ALA A 95 0.16 3.37 3.29
CA ALA A 95 0.98 4.17 4.17
C ALA A 95 2.05 3.26 4.76
N VAL A 96 3.30 3.70 4.74
CA VAL A 96 4.42 2.90 5.25
C VAL A 96 5.36 3.79 6.07
N GLY A 97 6.04 3.18 7.02
CA GLY A 97 7.01 3.89 7.83
C GLY A 97 7.96 2.91 8.50
N PHE A 98 9.06 3.41 9.03
CA PHE A 98 9.99 2.58 9.77
C PHE A 98 9.47 2.33 11.18
N THR A 99 9.54 1.09 11.62
CA THR A 99 9.11 0.74 12.98
C THR A 99 9.92 1.49 14.02
N LYS A 100 11.21 1.68 13.74
CA LYS A 100 12.10 2.40 14.63
C LYS A 100 11.63 3.83 14.87
N ASP A 101 11.22 4.50 13.81
CA ASP A 101 10.83 5.91 13.89
C ASP A 101 9.42 6.09 14.46
N GLY A 102 8.55 5.13 14.19
CA GLY A 102 7.16 5.24 14.58
C GLY A 102 6.81 4.56 15.89
N SER A 103 7.77 3.88 16.49
CA SER A 103 7.47 2.95 17.60
C SER A 103 6.87 3.63 18.82
N GLY A 104 7.15 4.87 19.08
CA GLY A 104 6.61 5.57 20.24
C GLY A 104 5.39 6.41 19.97
N ILE A 105 4.91 6.45 18.75
CA ILE A 105 3.89 7.40 18.34
C ILE A 105 2.48 6.80 18.29
N GLY A 106 2.39 5.50 18.17
CA GLY A 106 1.08 4.83 18.13
C GLY A 106 0.25 5.22 16.92
N ILE A 107 0.87 5.49 15.80
CA ILE A 107 0.18 5.88 14.60
C ILE A 107 -0.57 4.68 14.00
N ASP A 108 -1.85 4.86 13.74
CA ASP A 108 -2.66 3.88 13.03
C ASP A 108 -2.52 4.11 11.53
N LEU A 109 -1.59 3.40 10.90
CA LEU A 109 -1.33 3.57 9.48
C LEU A 109 -2.53 3.19 8.62
N GLU A 110 -3.34 2.26 9.08
CA GLU A 110 -4.55 1.89 8.35
C GLU A 110 -5.54 3.05 8.30
N SER A 111 -5.76 3.71 9.42
CA SER A 111 -6.63 4.88 9.46
C SER A 111 -6.10 6.02 8.61
N LEU A 112 -4.77 6.22 8.59
CA LEU A 112 -4.17 7.24 7.74
C LEU A 112 -4.39 6.94 6.26
N ALA A 113 -4.13 5.72 5.85
CA ALA A 113 -4.31 5.33 4.45
C ALA A 113 -5.77 5.46 4.03
N ARG A 114 -6.68 5.04 4.89
CA ARG A 114 -8.11 5.13 4.65
C ARG A 114 -8.58 6.58 4.55
N GLY A 115 -8.06 7.43 5.43
CA GLY A 115 -8.37 8.86 5.42
C GLY A 115 -7.91 9.54 4.14
N VAL A 116 -6.72 9.21 3.65
CA VAL A 116 -6.21 9.74 2.39
C VAL A 116 -7.11 9.30 1.23
N ALA A 117 -7.46 8.03 1.16
CA ALA A 117 -8.32 7.52 0.10
C ALA A 117 -9.68 8.21 0.12
N PHE A 118 -10.25 8.40 1.31
CA PHE A 118 -11.54 9.08 1.45
C PHE A 118 -11.47 10.52 0.97
N ASN A 119 -10.42 11.25 1.35
CA ASN A 119 -10.28 12.66 0.97
C ASN A 119 -10.10 12.84 -0.54
N ILE A 120 -9.39 11.95 -1.19
CA ILE A 120 -9.17 12.02 -2.62
C ILE A 120 -10.46 11.74 -3.40
N ARG A 121 -11.32 10.88 -2.88
CA ARG A 121 -12.61 10.59 -3.49
C ARG A 121 -13.54 11.78 -3.55
N ARG A 122 -13.38 12.69 -2.63
CA ARG A 122 -14.21 13.87 -2.56
C ARG A 122 -13.76 14.90 -3.57
#